data_da9f30eb4bf352b21ac2f2b4fb4cd2e3
#
_entry.id   da9f30eb4bf352b21ac2f2b4fb4cd2e3
#
_cell.length_a   1.000
_cell.length_b   1.000
_cell.length_c   1.000
_cell.angle_alpha   90.00
_cell.angle_beta   90.00
_cell.angle_gamma   90.00
#
_symmetry.space_group_name_H-M   'P 1'
#
loop_
_entity.id
_entity.type
_entity.pdbx_description
1 polymer ?
#
loop_
_entity_poly.entity_id
_entity_poly.type
_entity_poly.pdbx_seq_one_letter_code
_entity_poly.pdbx_strand_id
1 'polypeptide(L)'
;MSSVNKGLKAVSMLEATKGLLSVLVIFELHKLAGGNVQQVIEALIAHLHLNPANHLVQDVVLEAGKVSAANIYLVMAGASLYALIRFIEAYGLWHSLVWTEWFALLSGAIYLPFEIYGLLTKPSLLTAAILCINLLVVGFMYRVIKHKV
;
A
#
# COMPACT_ATOMS: atom_id res chain seq x y z
N MET A 1 14.18 0.89 -25.53
CA MET A 1 13.87 0.43 -24.16
C MET A 1 13.29 -0.96 -24.22
N SER A 2 13.86 -1.89 -23.45
CA SER A 2 13.34 -3.25 -23.37
C SER A 2 11.95 -3.25 -22.68
N SER A 3 11.15 -4.27 -22.97
CA SER A 3 9.85 -4.46 -22.30
C SER A 3 10.00 -4.59 -20.78
N VAL A 4 11.13 -5.17 -20.33
CA VAL A 4 11.47 -5.30 -18.90
C VAL A 4 11.60 -3.93 -18.24
N ASN A 5 12.31 -3.00 -18.89
CA ASN A 5 12.48 -1.64 -18.33
C ASN A 5 11.15 -0.89 -18.23
N LYS A 6 10.26 -1.08 -19.20
CA LYS A 6 8.90 -0.50 -19.13
C LYS A 6 8.10 -1.08 -17.97
N GLY A 7 8.19 -2.39 -17.78
CA GLY A 7 7.52 -3.06 -16.66
C GLY A 7 8.07 -2.61 -15.31
N LEU A 8 9.39 -2.50 -15.15
CA LEU A 8 10.02 -2.00 -13.93
C LEU A 8 9.58 -0.57 -13.61
N LYS A 9 9.45 0.29 -14.61
CA LYS A 9 8.94 1.64 -14.42
C LYS A 9 7.48 1.64 -14.01
N ALA A 10 6.66 0.77 -14.59
CA ALA A 10 5.26 0.64 -14.18
C ALA A 10 5.13 0.19 -12.71
N VAL A 11 5.91 -0.80 -12.28
CA VAL A 11 5.94 -1.24 -10.89
C VAL A 11 6.47 -0.11 -9.98
N SER A 12 7.49 0.61 -10.40
CA SER A 12 8.02 1.77 -9.68
C SER A 12 6.93 2.83 -9.45
N MET A 13 6.12 3.12 -10.47
CA MET A 13 5.01 4.06 -10.34
C MET A 13 3.94 3.57 -9.37
N LEU A 14 3.64 2.27 -9.36
CA LEU A 14 2.74 1.69 -8.36
C LEU A 14 3.28 1.86 -6.94
N GLU A 15 4.56 1.57 -6.73
CA GLU A 15 5.18 1.72 -5.40
C GLU A 15 5.23 3.20 -4.97
N ALA A 16 5.53 4.11 -5.86
CA ALA A 16 5.48 5.55 -5.60
C ALA A 16 4.07 6.01 -5.22
N THR A 17 3.05 5.50 -5.91
CA THR A 17 1.64 5.80 -5.60
C THR A 17 1.27 5.34 -4.19
N LYS A 18 1.69 4.13 -3.79
CA LYS A 18 1.48 3.64 -2.42
C LYS A 18 2.15 4.56 -1.39
N GLY A 19 3.37 5.00 -1.67
CA GLY A 19 4.08 5.96 -0.81
C GLY A 19 3.34 7.29 -0.70
N LEU A 20 2.85 7.83 -1.81
CA LEU A 20 2.08 9.08 -1.82
C LEU A 20 0.79 8.97 -1.02
N LEU A 21 0.06 7.86 -1.17
CA LEU A 21 -1.15 7.62 -0.39
C LEU A 21 -0.84 7.59 1.12
N SER A 22 0.28 6.97 1.51
CA SER A 22 0.71 6.95 2.90
C SER A 22 1.03 8.35 3.41
N VAL A 23 1.69 9.19 2.60
CA VAL A 23 1.98 10.59 2.94
C VAL A 23 0.68 11.39 3.15
N LEU A 24 -0.32 11.18 2.30
CA LEU A 24 -1.62 11.82 2.46
C LEU A 24 -2.29 11.43 3.79
N VAL A 25 -2.21 10.16 4.16
CA VAL A 25 -2.70 9.68 5.45
C VAL A 25 -2.00 10.38 6.60
N ILE A 26 -0.66 10.51 6.53
CA ILE A 26 0.14 11.20 7.54
C ILE A 26 -0.33 12.66 7.68
N PHE A 27 -0.54 13.36 6.57
CA PHE A 27 -1.01 14.74 6.58
C PHE A 27 -2.36 14.89 7.28
N GLU A 28 -3.30 14.01 6.95
CA GLU A 28 -4.62 14.05 7.57
C GLU A 28 -4.54 13.73 9.07
N LEU A 29 -3.74 12.75 9.45
CA LEU A 29 -3.52 12.41 10.85
C LEU A 29 -2.85 13.56 11.62
N HIS A 30 -1.93 14.27 10.99
CA HIS A 30 -1.24 15.41 11.61
C HIS A 30 -2.20 16.59 11.87
N LYS A 31 -3.07 16.89 10.94
CA LYS A 31 -4.09 17.94 11.11
C LYS A 31 -5.00 17.68 12.31
N LEU A 32 -5.17 16.41 12.66
CA LEU A 32 -6.05 15.96 13.73
C LEU A 32 -5.28 15.43 14.94
N ALA A 33 -3.99 15.76 15.06
CA ALA A 33 -3.22 15.50 16.28
C ALA A 33 -3.95 16.13 17.48
N GLY A 34 -4.61 15.30 18.30
CA GLY A 34 -5.52 15.72 19.36
C GLY A 34 -7.02 15.53 19.04
N GLY A 35 -7.35 15.11 17.81
CA GLY A 35 -8.72 14.79 17.39
C GLY A 35 -8.98 13.28 17.29
N ASN A 36 -10.16 12.95 16.79
CA ASN A 36 -10.60 11.56 16.65
C ASN A 36 -10.17 11.00 15.29
N VAL A 37 -9.44 9.88 15.28
CA VAL A 37 -9.01 9.21 14.05
C VAL A 37 -10.19 8.82 13.18
N GLN A 38 -11.31 8.46 13.78
CA GLN A 38 -12.53 8.13 13.04
C GLN A 38 -12.99 9.31 12.18
N GLN A 39 -12.94 10.54 12.69
CA GLN A 39 -13.28 11.74 11.91
C GLN A 39 -12.35 11.95 10.71
N VAL A 40 -11.06 11.64 10.87
CA VAL A 40 -10.09 11.71 9.78
C VAL A 40 -10.48 10.77 8.64
N ILE A 41 -10.76 9.52 8.99
CA ILE A 41 -11.11 8.50 8.00
C ILE A 41 -12.43 8.88 7.31
N GLU A 42 -13.41 9.37 8.07
CA GLU A 42 -14.67 9.85 7.50
C GLU A 42 -14.45 11.03 6.53
N ALA A 43 -13.57 11.96 6.89
CA ALA A 43 -13.20 13.08 6.02
C ALA A 43 -12.49 12.60 4.75
N LEU A 44 -11.58 11.63 4.84
CA LEU A 44 -10.92 11.02 3.68
C LEU A 44 -11.93 10.32 2.76
N ILE A 45 -12.87 9.58 3.32
CA ILE A 45 -13.92 8.90 2.58
C ILE A 45 -14.75 9.92 1.80
N ALA A 46 -15.13 11.03 2.43
CA ALA A 46 -15.85 12.12 1.80
C ALA A 46 -15.03 12.79 0.69
N HIS A 47 -13.74 13.02 0.93
CA HIS A 47 -12.83 13.64 -0.05
C HIS A 47 -12.63 12.77 -1.29
N LEU A 48 -12.52 11.46 -1.10
CA LEU A 48 -12.34 10.50 -2.18
C LEU A 48 -13.65 10.08 -2.84
N HIS A 49 -14.78 10.64 -2.40
CA HIS A 49 -16.12 10.36 -2.91
C HIS A 49 -16.48 8.87 -2.82
N LEU A 50 -15.98 8.20 -1.79
CA LEU A 50 -16.31 6.80 -1.53
C LEU A 50 -17.70 6.67 -0.93
N ASN A 51 -18.39 5.58 -1.26
CA ASN A 51 -19.72 5.32 -0.72
C ASN A 51 -19.63 4.92 0.76
N PRO A 52 -20.14 5.73 1.71
CA PRO A 52 -20.07 5.39 3.13
C PRO A 52 -20.90 4.17 3.52
N ALA A 53 -21.84 3.73 2.70
CA ALA A 53 -22.64 2.52 2.93
C ALA A 53 -21.92 1.23 2.52
N ASN A 54 -20.76 1.33 1.86
CA ASN A 54 -19.97 0.16 1.45
C ASN A 54 -19.41 -0.54 2.69
N HIS A 55 -19.53 -1.87 2.75
CA HIS A 55 -19.04 -2.68 3.89
C HIS A 55 -17.56 -2.48 4.17
N LEU A 56 -16.73 -2.38 3.12
CA LEU A 56 -15.30 -2.16 3.27
C LEU A 56 -15.00 -0.82 3.92
N VAL A 57 -15.71 0.23 3.50
CA VAL A 57 -15.58 1.57 4.06
C VAL A 57 -16.01 1.57 5.53
N GLN A 58 -17.11 0.90 5.85
CA GLN A 58 -17.58 0.77 7.22
C GLN A 58 -16.57 0.02 8.11
N ASP A 59 -15.98 -1.06 7.61
CA ASP A 59 -14.94 -1.81 8.33
C ASP A 59 -13.73 -0.94 8.64
N VAL A 60 -13.28 -0.13 7.69
CA VAL A 60 -12.15 0.80 7.88
C VAL A 60 -12.49 1.84 8.94
N VAL A 61 -13.70 2.40 8.93
CA VAL A 61 -14.14 3.38 9.93
C VAL A 61 -14.20 2.76 11.32
N LEU A 62 -14.72 1.53 11.44
CA LEU A 62 -14.77 0.81 12.71
C LEU A 62 -13.38 0.53 13.28
N GLU A 63 -12.46 0.06 12.45
CA GLU A 63 -11.07 -0.18 12.86
C GLU A 63 -10.36 1.12 13.26
N ALA A 64 -10.60 2.21 12.54
CA ALA A 64 -10.07 3.52 12.87
C ALA A 64 -10.56 4.02 14.24
N GLY A 65 -11.81 3.71 14.59
CA GLY A 65 -12.39 4.08 15.90
C GLY A 65 -11.71 3.40 17.08
N LYS A 66 -11.00 2.30 16.87
CA LYS A 66 -10.24 1.59 17.90
C LYS A 66 -8.89 2.24 18.20
N VAL A 67 -8.42 3.16 17.35
CA VAL A 67 -7.14 3.82 17.53
C VAL A 67 -7.29 4.99 18.49
N SER A 68 -6.58 4.93 19.63
CA SER A 68 -6.57 6.01 20.61
C SER A 68 -5.63 7.15 20.17
N ALA A 69 -5.78 8.34 20.78
CA ALA A 69 -4.91 9.49 20.52
C ALA A 69 -3.43 9.16 20.75
N ALA A 70 -3.11 8.30 21.72
CA ALA A 70 -1.74 7.86 21.97
C ALA A 70 -1.17 7.01 20.82
N ASN A 71 -2.02 6.24 20.13
CA ASN A 71 -1.63 5.39 19.03
C ASN A 71 -1.50 6.15 17.71
N ILE A 72 -2.02 7.37 17.58
CA ILE A 72 -1.89 8.19 16.38
C ILE A 72 -0.42 8.40 16.01
N TYR A 73 0.42 8.72 17.00
CA TYR A 73 1.85 8.93 16.75
C TYR A 73 2.55 7.67 16.27
N LEU A 74 2.17 6.50 16.79
CA LEU A 74 2.68 5.21 16.32
C LEU A 74 2.25 4.93 14.89
N VAL A 75 0.99 5.21 14.57
CA VAL A 75 0.46 5.05 13.20
C VAL A 75 1.18 6.00 12.24
N MET A 76 1.39 7.26 12.65
CA MET A 76 2.13 8.24 11.85
C MET A 76 3.59 7.81 11.62
N ALA A 77 4.26 7.31 12.65
CA ALA A 77 5.62 6.79 12.53
C ALA A 77 5.68 5.59 11.58
N GLY A 78 4.77 4.65 11.73
CA GLY A 78 4.66 3.48 10.85
C GLY A 78 4.36 3.87 9.40
N ALA A 79 3.44 4.80 9.19
CA ALA A 79 3.10 5.31 7.85
C ALA A 79 4.26 6.07 7.22
N SER A 80 5.02 6.82 8.02
CA SER A 80 6.23 7.53 7.55
C SER A 80 7.31 6.56 7.12
N LEU A 81 7.56 5.52 7.91
CA LEU A 81 8.51 4.47 7.59
C LEU A 81 8.07 3.71 6.32
N TYR A 82 6.80 3.37 6.22
CA TYR A 82 6.24 2.71 5.04
C TYR A 82 6.42 3.58 3.80
N ALA A 83 6.08 4.87 3.86
CA ALA A 83 6.24 5.80 2.75
C ALA A 83 7.70 5.89 2.30
N LEU A 84 8.63 6.00 3.26
CA LEU A 84 10.06 6.06 2.98
C LEU A 84 10.53 4.81 2.25
N ILE A 85 10.15 3.63 2.73
CA ILE A 85 10.49 2.35 2.10
C ILE A 85 9.94 2.29 0.68
N ARG A 86 8.69 2.71 0.47
CA ARG A 86 8.05 2.69 -0.86
C ARG A 86 8.74 3.64 -1.83
N PHE A 87 9.16 4.82 -1.39
CA PHE A 87 9.86 5.76 -2.26
C PHE A 87 11.28 5.28 -2.60
N ILE A 88 11.99 4.69 -1.65
CA ILE A 88 13.31 4.08 -1.90
C ILE A 88 13.17 2.94 -2.91
N GLU A 89 12.20 2.08 -2.71
CA GLU A 89 11.90 0.97 -3.61
C GLU A 89 11.54 1.47 -5.02
N ALA A 90 10.68 2.47 -5.12
CA ALA A 90 10.28 3.09 -6.38
C ALA A 90 11.50 3.68 -7.12
N TYR A 91 12.34 4.39 -6.41
CA TYR A 91 13.58 4.95 -6.97
C TYR A 91 14.50 3.85 -7.52
N GLY A 92 14.73 2.82 -6.73
CA GLY A 92 15.59 1.71 -7.14
C GLY A 92 15.03 0.92 -8.33
N LEU A 93 13.74 0.69 -8.37
CA LEU A 93 13.09 0.02 -9.51
C LEU A 93 13.15 0.88 -10.78
N TRP A 94 12.97 2.19 -10.64
CA TRP A 94 13.09 3.12 -11.77
C TRP A 94 14.48 3.07 -12.41
N HIS A 95 15.51 2.93 -11.58
CA HIS A 95 16.91 2.82 -12.01
C HIS A 95 17.37 1.36 -12.22
N SER A 96 16.46 0.41 -12.13
CA SER A 96 16.76 -1.03 -12.35
C SER A 96 17.84 -1.58 -11.42
N LEU A 97 17.84 -1.14 -10.16
CA LEU A 97 18.77 -1.62 -9.15
C LEU A 97 18.37 -3.03 -8.69
N VAL A 98 19.31 -3.97 -8.77
CA VAL A 98 19.04 -5.39 -8.51
C VAL A 98 18.52 -5.64 -7.10
N TRP A 99 19.07 -4.96 -6.10
CA TRP A 99 18.62 -5.16 -4.71
C TRP A 99 17.16 -4.74 -4.48
N THR A 100 16.70 -3.70 -5.18
CA THR A 100 15.29 -3.28 -5.10
C THR A 100 14.35 -4.24 -5.81
N GLU A 101 14.82 -4.90 -6.85
CA GLU A 101 14.06 -5.95 -7.53
C GLU A 101 13.82 -7.14 -6.58
N TRP A 102 14.86 -7.58 -5.87
CA TRP A 102 14.73 -8.60 -4.82
C TRP A 102 13.83 -8.15 -3.68
N PHE A 103 13.98 -6.91 -3.25
CA PHE A 103 13.15 -6.34 -2.18
C PHE A 103 11.67 -6.31 -2.58
N ALA A 104 11.36 -5.90 -3.81
CA ALA A 104 10.00 -5.88 -4.33
C ALA A 104 9.39 -7.29 -4.39
N LEU A 105 10.17 -8.27 -4.84
CA LEU A 105 9.75 -9.66 -4.87
C LEU A 105 9.44 -10.18 -3.47
N LEU A 106 10.35 -9.99 -2.52
CA LEU A 106 10.21 -10.48 -1.16
C LEU A 106 9.06 -9.80 -0.42
N SER A 107 8.93 -8.49 -0.53
CA SER A 107 7.85 -7.76 0.14
C SER A 107 6.49 -8.15 -0.42
N GLY A 108 6.37 -8.28 -1.73
CA GLY A 108 5.13 -8.76 -2.37
C GLY A 108 4.78 -10.18 -1.94
N ALA A 109 5.77 -11.08 -1.91
CA ALA A 109 5.58 -12.46 -1.51
C ALA A 109 5.14 -12.58 -0.04
N ILE A 110 5.68 -11.75 0.85
CA ILE A 110 5.29 -11.72 2.27
C ILE A 110 3.81 -11.33 2.44
N TYR A 111 3.31 -10.40 1.62
CA TYR A 111 1.92 -9.97 1.69
C TYR A 111 0.93 -11.02 1.14
N LEU A 112 1.36 -11.91 0.25
CA LEU A 112 0.47 -12.89 -0.38
C LEU A 112 -0.31 -13.77 0.62
N PRO A 113 0.32 -14.38 1.66
CA PRO A 113 -0.44 -15.17 2.62
C PRO A 113 -1.52 -14.38 3.35
N PHE A 114 -1.22 -13.13 3.73
CA PHE A 114 -2.16 -12.24 4.40
C PHE A 114 -3.32 -11.85 3.49
N GLU A 115 -3.04 -11.58 2.22
CA GLU A 115 -4.04 -11.22 1.22
C GLU A 115 -4.96 -12.40 0.90
N ILE A 116 -4.39 -13.60 0.79
CA ILE A 116 -5.17 -14.84 0.57
C ILE A 116 -6.07 -15.09 1.77
N TYR A 117 -5.55 -14.95 2.99
CA TYR A 117 -6.34 -15.09 4.21
C TYR A 117 -7.48 -14.08 4.25
N GLY A 118 -7.21 -12.82 3.92
CA GLY A 118 -8.22 -11.77 3.86
C GLY A 118 -9.31 -12.06 2.84
N LEU A 119 -8.95 -12.60 1.68
CA LEU A 119 -9.92 -12.98 0.64
C LEU A 119 -10.81 -14.14 1.09
N LEU A 120 -10.24 -15.12 1.80
CA LEU A 120 -11.00 -16.29 2.30
C LEU A 120 -11.93 -15.92 3.45
N THR A 121 -11.53 -14.98 4.31
CA THR A 121 -12.33 -14.57 5.48
C THR A 121 -13.36 -13.50 5.16
N LYS A 122 -13.02 -12.54 4.32
CA LYS A 122 -13.90 -11.43 3.89
C LYS A 122 -13.81 -11.26 2.38
N PRO A 123 -14.46 -12.12 1.57
CA PRO A 123 -14.40 -12.01 0.11
C PRO A 123 -14.97 -10.66 -0.34
N SER A 124 -14.19 -9.93 -1.13
CA SER A 124 -14.64 -8.69 -1.76
C SER A 124 -13.94 -8.51 -3.09
N LEU A 125 -14.55 -7.72 -3.98
CA LEU A 125 -13.95 -7.41 -5.28
C LEU A 125 -12.63 -6.65 -5.10
N LEU A 126 -12.56 -5.74 -4.12
CA LEU A 126 -11.34 -4.97 -3.84
C LEU A 126 -10.22 -5.88 -3.34
N THR A 127 -10.49 -6.79 -2.42
CA THR A 127 -9.51 -7.76 -1.91
C THR A 127 -8.98 -8.64 -3.04
N ALA A 128 -9.86 -9.13 -3.90
CA ALA A 128 -9.48 -9.92 -5.07
C ALA A 128 -8.61 -9.11 -6.04
N ALA A 129 -8.96 -7.85 -6.29
CA ALA A 129 -8.19 -6.97 -7.17
C ALA A 129 -6.78 -6.70 -6.62
N ILE A 130 -6.66 -6.41 -5.33
CA ILE A 130 -5.37 -6.20 -4.65
C ILE A 130 -4.50 -7.45 -4.75
N LEU A 131 -5.08 -8.63 -4.50
CA LEU A 131 -4.36 -9.90 -4.61
C LEU A 131 -3.89 -10.14 -6.04
N CYS A 132 -4.72 -9.89 -7.04
CA CYS A 132 -4.36 -10.05 -8.45
C CYS A 132 -3.20 -9.11 -8.84
N ILE A 133 -3.26 -7.84 -8.45
CA ILE A 133 -2.19 -6.87 -8.72
C ILE A 133 -0.89 -7.32 -8.08
N ASN A 134 -0.94 -7.75 -6.82
CA ASN A 134 0.25 -8.21 -6.12
C ASN A 134 0.84 -9.48 -6.74
N LEU A 135 0.01 -10.43 -7.14
CA LEU A 135 0.45 -11.64 -7.87
C LEU A 135 1.13 -11.28 -9.18
N LEU A 136 0.59 -10.33 -9.93
CA LEU A 136 1.19 -9.86 -11.18
C LEU A 136 2.55 -9.23 -10.94
N VAL A 137 2.68 -8.40 -9.91
CA VAL A 137 3.94 -7.76 -9.53
C VAL A 137 4.99 -8.81 -9.12
N VAL A 138 4.61 -9.73 -8.23
CA VAL A 138 5.50 -10.80 -7.76
C VAL A 138 5.95 -11.68 -8.93
N GLY A 139 5.02 -12.10 -9.78
CA GLY A 139 5.34 -12.92 -10.96
C GLY A 139 6.25 -12.21 -11.93
N PHE A 140 5.99 -10.94 -12.19
CA PHE A 140 6.83 -10.10 -13.05
C PHE A 140 8.24 -9.94 -12.48
N MET A 141 8.35 -9.61 -11.19
CA MET A 141 9.65 -9.44 -10.54
C MET A 141 10.44 -10.74 -10.51
N TYR A 142 9.79 -11.88 -10.28
CA TYR A 142 10.42 -13.19 -10.36
C TYR A 142 11.01 -13.44 -11.76
N ARG A 143 10.25 -13.13 -12.80
CA ARG A 143 10.76 -13.30 -14.19
C ARG A 143 11.95 -12.39 -14.47
N VAL A 144 11.89 -11.16 -14.03
CA VAL A 144 12.98 -10.19 -14.21
C VAL A 144 14.27 -10.71 -13.57
N ILE A 145 14.17 -11.13 -12.30
CA ILE A 145 15.32 -11.64 -11.56
C ILE A 145 15.88 -12.91 -12.20
N LYS A 146 15.00 -13.84 -12.59
CA LYS A 146 15.39 -15.10 -13.20
C LYS A 146 16.17 -14.89 -14.51
N HIS A 147 15.81 -13.90 -15.31
CA HIS A 147 16.49 -13.59 -16.55
C HIS A 147 17.81 -12.85 -16.37
N LYS A 148 18.01 -12.19 -15.22
CA LYS A 148 19.26 -11.49 -14.89
C LYS A 148 20.31 -12.41 -14.25
N VAL A 149 19.87 -13.49 -13.64
CA VAL A 149 20.71 -14.51 -13.01
C VAL A 149 20.89 -15.66 -14.00
#